data_01e8e8985549c2f67a9e8e002e783008
#
_entry.id   01e8e8985549c2f67a9e8e002e783008
#
_cell.length_a   1.000
_cell.length_b   1.000
_cell.length_c   1.000
_cell.angle_alpha   90.00
_cell.angle_beta   90.00
_cell.angle_gamma   90.00
#
_symmetry.space_group_name_H-M   'P 1'
#
loop_
_entity.id
_entity.type
_entity.pdbx_description
1 polymer ?
#
loop_
_entity_poly.entity_id
_entity_poly.type
_entity_poly.pdbx_seq_one_letter_code
_entity_poly.pdbx_strand_id
1 'polypeptide(L)'
;MDHETIGSEDWEELILNLEATIPVYDRINRFATIGQVDKWRRMVRERLPSEDAKILEVGCGPGSFAEDVSGVDLVCLDPSVLMLEAAKPRVNSKRQERGESEVEFVQGKAEELPFEDNSFDGTCSLFSFRDWYDKRAGLGEVIRVLKPGAKVVIVDPAKINRIHGVLGWLWMRVWVGAYARIICGVKDHPWKWLTKTYVTFGTTRDYVRMMEDVGFENVSAKVVFPGMATIWEGRKPES
;
A
#
# COMPACT_ATOMS: atom_id res chain seq x y z
N MET A 1 -21.63 6.39 -2.81
CA MET A 1 -20.41 7.04 -2.30
C MET A 1 -19.33 6.66 -3.28
N ASP A 2 -18.67 7.65 -3.81
CA ASP A 2 -17.54 7.45 -4.69
C ASP A 2 -16.42 6.81 -3.87
N HIS A 3 -15.94 5.61 -4.29
CA HIS A 3 -14.85 4.88 -3.65
C HIS A 3 -13.56 4.97 -4.47
N GLU A 4 -13.59 5.76 -5.55
CA GLU A 4 -12.50 5.92 -6.49
C GLU A 4 -11.60 7.10 -6.12
N THR A 5 -12.17 8.20 -5.59
CA THR A 5 -11.43 9.43 -5.31
C THR A 5 -11.53 9.88 -3.85
N ILE A 6 -10.53 10.63 -3.40
CA ILE A 6 -10.51 11.37 -2.13
C ILE A 6 -10.49 12.86 -2.48
N GLY A 7 -11.25 13.70 -1.77
CA GLY A 7 -11.21 15.16 -1.98
C GLY A 7 -9.81 15.73 -1.71
N SER A 8 -9.41 16.79 -2.42
CA SER A 8 -8.05 17.36 -2.33
C SER A 8 -7.68 17.79 -0.91
N GLU A 9 -8.57 18.51 -0.23
CA GLU A 9 -8.36 18.95 1.16
C GLU A 9 -8.25 17.75 2.12
N ASP A 10 -9.13 16.77 1.95
CA ASP A 10 -9.11 15.53 2.72
C ASP A 10 -7.82 14.73 2.49
N TRP A 11 -7.27 14.75 1.27
CA TRP A 11 -6.04 14.04 0.93
C TRP A 11 -4.81 14.69 1.55
N GLU A 12 -4.71 16.03 1.51
CA GLU A 12 -3.61 16.76 2.17
C GLU A 12 -3.62 16.53 3.68
N GLU A 13 -4.80 16.61 4.31
CA GLU A 13 -4.95 16.33 5.75
C GLU A 13 -4.60 14.85 6.06
N LEU A 14 -4.94 13.91 5.17
CA LEU A 14 -4.56 12.50 5.30
C LEU A 14 -3.04 12.34 5.35
N ILE A 15 -2.30 12.94 4.42
CA ILE A 15 -0.83 12.85 4.37
C ILE A 15 -0.21 13.36 5.67
N LEU A 16 -0.61 14.54 6.14
CA LEU A 16 -0.13 15.10 7.41
C LEU A 16 -0.39 14.17 8.61
N ASN A 17 -1.56 13.53 8.63
CA ASN A 17 -1.90 12.58 9.69
C ASN A 17 -1.10 11.28 9.60
N LEU A 18 -0.80 10.80 8.39
CA LEU A 18 0.07 9.63 8.18
C LEU A 18 1.50 9.91 8.64
N GLU A 19 2.06 11.08 8.33
CA GLU A 19 3.38 11.51 8.80
C GLU A 19 3.51 11.48 10.33
N ALA A 20 2.47 11.93 11.04
CA ALA A 20 2.44 11.88 12.50
C ALA A 20 2.44 10.45 13.07
N THR A 21 2.19 9.43 12.24
CA THR A 21 2.24 8.02 12.68
C THR A 21 3.62 7.40 12.65
N ILE A 22 4.60 8.00 11.95
CA ILE A 22 5.93 7.41 11.71
C ILE A 22 6.53 6.75 12.96
N PRO A 23 6.58 7.39 14.14
CA PRO A 23 7.23 6.79 15.32
C PRO A 23 6.55 5.51 15.85
N VAL A 24 5.30 5.30 15.52
CA VAL A 24 4.46 4.20 16.05
C VAL A 24 3.85 3.33 14.97
N TYR A 25 4.17 3.59 13.71
CA TYR A 25 3.56 3.00 12.52
C TYR A 25 3.50 1.48 12.58
N ASP A 26 4.62 0.81 12.74
CA ASP A 26 4.66 -0.67 12.76
C ASP A 26 3.96 -1.27 13.97
N ARG A 27 4.04 -0.61 15.14
CA ARG A 27 3.37 -1.11 16.36
C ARG A 27 1.87 -1.14 16.19
N ILE A 28 1.30 -0.07 15.64
CA ILE A 28 -0.15 0.02 15.45
C ILE A 28 -0.59 -0.90 14.31
N ASN A 29 0.18 -0.99 13.22
CA ASN A 29 -0.13 -1.94 12.14
C ASN A 29 -0.11 -3.39 12.63
N ARG A 30 0.88 -3.80 13.42
CA ARG A 30 0.89 -5.15 14.02
C ARG A 30 -0.31 -5.40 14.91
N PHE A 31 -0.69 -4.42 15.73
CA PHE A 31 -1.89 -4.54 16.57
C PHE A 31 -3.17 -4.60 15.72
N ALA A 32 -3.36 -3.68 14.79
CA ALA A 32 -4.54 -3.59 13.92
C ALA A 32 -4.77 -4.87 13.10
N THR A 33 -3.68 -5.54 12.71
CA THR A 33 -3.70 -6.77 11.90
C THR A 33 -3.57 -8.06 12.71
N ILE A 34 -3.61 -7.97 14.05
CA ILE A 34 -3.41 -9.12 14.95
C ILE A 34 -2.08 -9.85 14.61
N GLY A 35 -1.02 -9.10 14.35
CA GLY A 35 0.29 -9.63 14.00
C GLY A 35 0.41 -10.25 12.60
N GLN A 36 -0.62 -10.16 11.74
CA GLN A 36 -0.59 -10.80 10.41
C GLN A 36 0.13 -9.97 9.35
N VAL A 37 0.39 -8.68 9.60
CA VAL A 37 0.97 -7.76 8.61
C VAL A 37 2.27 -8.30 8.00
N ASP A 38 3.17 -8.84 8.80
CA ASP A 38 4.46 -9.35 8.31
C ASP A 38 4.29 -10.61 7.43
N LYS A 39 3.27 -11.44 7.73
CA LYS A 39 2.90 -12.57 6.86
C LYS A 39 2.35 -12.09 5.52
N TRP A 40 1.52 -11.06 5.52
CA TRP A 40 0.96 -10.52 4.28
C TRP A 40 2.03 -9.84 3.42
N ARG A 41 3.00 -9.14 4.03
CA ARG A 41 4.19 -8.60 3.34
C ARG A 41 4.97 -9.72 2.63
N ARG A 42 5.26 -10.83 3.32
CA ARG A 42 5.90 -12.00 2.69
C ARG A 42 5.09 -12.57 1.53
N MET A 43 3.77 -12.68 1.71
CA MET A 43 2.88 -13.16 0.64
C MET A 43 2.91 -12.27 -0.60
N VAL A 44 3.05 -10.94 -0.44
CA VAL A 44 3.25 -10.01 -1.56
C VAL A 44 4.61 -10.26 -2.20
N ARG A 45 5.68 -10.34 -1.40
CA ARG A 45 7.04 -10.59 -1.92
C ARG A 45 7.14 -11.88 -2.74
N GLU A 46 6.51 -12.97 -2.29
CA GLU A 46 6.47 -14.26 -2.99
C GLU A 46 5.75 -14.21 -4.35
N ARG A 47 4.97 -13.17 -4.61
CA ARG A 47 4.21 -12.97 -5.85
C ARG A 47 4.93 -12.08 -6.85
N LEU A 48 5.88 -11.31 -6.40
CA LEU A 48 6.71 -10.44 -7.23
C LEU A 48 7.88 -11.23 -7.84
N PRO A 49 8.46 -10.78 -8.96
CA PRO A 49 9.71 -11.32 -9.49
C PRO A 49 10.82 -11.34 -8.41
N SER A 50 11.74 -12.28 -8.51
CA SER A 50 12.69 -12.57 -7.40
C SER A 50 14.15 -12.25 -7.70
N GLU A 51 14.57 -12.22 -8.96
CA GLU A 51 15.98 -12.05 -9.32
C GLU A 51 16.12 -11.06 -10.49
N ASP A 52 17.09 -10.17 -10.39
CA ASP A 52 17.47 -9.18 -11.42
C ASP A 52 16.29 -8.34 -11.97
N ALA A 53 15.21 -8.25 -11.19
CA ALA A 53 14.00 -7.54 -11.59
C ALA A 53 13.97 -6.12 -11.00
N LYS A 54 13.48 -5.17 -11.76
CA LYS A 54 13.20 -3.81 -11.29
C LYS A 54 11.77 -3.71 -10.78
N ILE A 55 11.60 -3.45 -9.50
CA ILE A 55 10.31 -3.42 -8.81
C ILE A 55 10.03 -2.01 -8.30
N LEU A 56 8.79 -1.55 -8.50
CA LEU A 56 8.31 -0.29 -7.91
C LEU A 56 7.36 -0.58 -6.75
N GLU A 57 7.66 -0.05 -5.58
CA GLU A 57 6.71 0.05 -4.45
C GLU A 57 6.05 1.42 -4.46
N VAL A 58 4.71 1.45 -4.67
CA VAL A 58 3.91 2.68 -4.70
C VAL A 58 3.28 2.92 -3.34
N GLY A 59 3.66 4.03 -2.69
CA GLY A 59 3.27 4.35 -1.33
C GLY A 59 4.06 3.53 -0.31
N CYS A 60 5.40 3.62 -0.34
CA CYS A 60 6.26 2.81 0.51
C CYS A 60 6.21 3.19 2.00
N GLY A 61 5.66 4.37 2.33
CA GLY A 61 5.64 4.88 3.70
C GLY A 61 7.03 4.90 4.33
N PRO A 62 7.15 4.53 5.63
CA PRO A 62 8.44 4.51 6.32
C PRO A 62 9.29 3.26 6.01
N GLY A 63 9.07 2.61 4.86
CA GLY A 63 9.89 1.52 4.34
C GLY A 63 9.69 0.15 5.00
N SER A 64 8.54 -0.06 5.63
CA SER A 64 8.28 -1.29 6.41
C SER A 64 8.20 -2.58 5.60
N PHE A 65 7.92 -2.50 4.30
CA PHE A 65 8.03 -3.65 3.39
C PHE A 65 9.39 -3.66 2.70
N ALA A 66 9.84 -2.50 2.21
CA ALA A 66 11.10 -2.34 1.49
C ALA A 66 12.32 -2.88 2.27
N GLU A 67 12.36 -2.74 3.60
CA GLU A 67 13.48 -3.22 4.42
C GLU A 67 13.72 -4.73 4.33
N ASP A 68 12.66 -5.51 4.06
CA ASP A 68 12.73 -6.97 3.95
C ASP A 68 12.87 -7.47 2.50
N VAL A 69 12.80 -6.55 1.51
CA VAL A 69 12.97 -6.89 0.09
C VAL A 69 14.44 -7.01 -0.26
N SER A 70 14.80 -8.11 -0.91
CA SER A 70 16.18 -8.43 -1.32
C SER A 70 16.24 -9.05 -2.71
N GLY A 71 17.43 -9.00 -3.35
CA GLY A 71 17.68 -9.65 -4.63
C GLY A 71 17.00 -9.01 -5.84
N VAL A 72 16.57 -7.75 -5.74
CA VAL A 72 15.91 -6.98 -6.81
C VAL A 72 16.38 -5.53 -6.80
N ASP A 73 16.26 -4.86 -7.94
CA ASP A 73 16.38 -3.41 -8.04
C ASP A 73 15.07 -2.77 -7.59
N LEU A 74 15.06 -2.26 -6.35
CA LEU A 74 13.85 -1.70 -5.73
C LEU A 74 13.84 -0.19 -5.86
N VAL A 75 12.73 0.35 -6.32
CA VAL A 75 12.39 1.77 -6.30
C VAL A 75 11.22 1.98 -5.36
N CYS A 76 11.36 2.91 -4.42
CA CYS A 76 10.34 3.28 -3.43
C CYS A 76 9.76 4.65 -3.74
N LEU A 77 8.46 4.74 -3.96
CA LEU A 77 7.77 6.01 -4.21
C LEU A 77 6.78 6.30 -3.07
N ASP A 78 6.79 7.55 -2.59
CA ASP A 78 5.81 8.04 -1.60
C ASP A 78 5.59 9.55 -1.79
N PRO A 79 4.37 10.09 -1.62
CA PRO A 79 4.14 11.53 -1.71
C PRO A 79 4.75 12.31 -0.55
N SER A 80 4.96 11.70 0.62
CA SER A 80 5.50 12.34 1.80
C SER A 80 7.03 12.27 1.84
N VAL A 81 7.68 13.44 1.86
CA VAL A 81 9.13 13.54 2.07
C VAL A 81 9.53 12.97 3.43
N LEU A 82 8.74 13.19 4.48
CA LEU A 82 9.03 12.70 5.83
C LEU A 82 8.97 11.16 5.90
N MET A 83 8.06 10.53 5.16
CA MET A 83 8.02 9.07 5.03
C MET A 83 9.29 8.54 4.35
N LEU A 84 9.71 9.16 3.25
CA LEU A 84 10.94 8.78 2.54
C LEU A 84 12.20 9.00 3.40
N GLU A 85 12.25 10.09 4.16
CA GLU A 85 13.37 10.35 5.10
C GLU A 85 13.45 9.30 6.21
N ALA A 86 12.31 8.82 6.68
CA ALA A 86 12.26 7.73 7.66
C ALA A 86 12.63 6.37 7.04
N ALA A 87 12.23 6.13 5.78
CA ALA A 87 12.50 4.88 5.06
C ALA A 87 13.99 4.70 4.69
N LYS A 88 14.63 5.75 4.18
CA LYS A 88 16.02 5.70 3.66
C LYS A 88 17.01 5.01 4.61
N PRO A 89 17.23 5.47 5.84
CA PRO A 89 18.21 4.86 6.75
C PRO A 89 17.83 3.43 7.12
N ARG A 90 16.55 3.18 7.30
CA ARG A 90 16.01 1.86 7.66
C ARG A 90 16.28 0.82 6.59
N VAL A 91 15.92 1.13 5.36
CA VAL A 91 16.03 0.21 4.22
C VAL A 91 17.48 0.03 3.81
N ASN A 92 18.24 1.13 3.63
CA ASN A 92 19.61 1.08 3.16
C ASN A 92 20.55 0.42 4.17
N SER A 93 20.32 0.55 5.48
CA SER A 93 21.06 -0.20 6.49
C SER A 93 20.91 -1.71 6.29
N LYS A 94 19.68 -2.20 6.05
CA LYS A 94 19.42 -3.62 5.79
C LYS A 94 20.05 -4.11 4.47
N ARG A 95 20.01 -3.29 3.44
CA ARG A 95 20.64 -3.61 2.15
C ARG A 95 22.16 -3.67 2.27
N GLN A 96 22.76 -2.73 2.98
CA GLN A 96 24.20 -2.73 3.26
C GLN A 96 24.64 -3.99 4.04
N GLU A 97 23.87 -4.41 5.07
CA GLU A 97 24.12 -5.66 5.79
C GLU A 97 24.13 -6.89 4.87
N ARG A 98 23.36 -6.85 3.76
CA ARG A 98 23.28 -7.93 2.76
C ARG A 98 24.24 -7.76 1.59
N GLY A 99 25.01 -6.68 1.52
CA GLY A 99 25.91 -6.37 0.40
C GLY A 99 25.18 -5.97 -0.88
N GLU A 100 23.96 -5.44 -0.77
CA GLU A 100 23.11 -5.00 -1.89
C GLU A 100 23.27 -3.51 -2.13
N SER A 101 22.94 -3.05 -3.37
CA SER A 101 22.88 -1.62 -3.71
C SER A 101 21.80 -0.89 -2.93
N GLU A 102 21.94 0.41 -2.73
CA GLU A 102 20.92 1.26 -2.13
C GLU A 102 19.65 1.30 -2.96
N VAL A 103 18.52 1.56 -2.28
CA VAL A 103 17.21 1.75 -2.92
C VAL A 103 17.10 3.18 -3.44
N GLU A 104 16.50 3.34 -4.60
CA GLU A 104 16.08 4.63 -5.13
C GLU A 104 14.79 5.07 -4.44
N PHE A 105 14.78 6.28 -3.84
CA PHE A 105 13.61 6.87 -3.19
C PHE A 105 13.15 8.10 -3.97
N VAL A 106 11.91 8.05 -4.44
CA VAL A 106 11.33 9.07 -5.33
C VAL A 106 10.09 9.68 -4.67
N GLN A 107 10.04 11.00 -4.56
CA GLN A 107 8.82 11.69 -4.15
C GLN A 107 7.85 11.74 -5.33
N GLY A 108 6.63 11.27 -5.14
CA GLY A 108 5.61 11.26 -6.19
C GLY A 108 4.28 10.69 -5.74
N LYS A 109 3.26 10.91 -6.55
CA LYS A 109 1.90 10.39 -6.36
C LYS A 109 1.67 9.19 -7.27
N ALA A 110 0.78 8.29 -6.88
CA ALA A 110 0.40 7.14 -7.68
C ALA A 110 -0.23 7.54 -9.03
N GLU A 111 -0.91 8.68 -9.05
CA GLU A 111 -1.66 9.23 -10.19
C GLU A 111 -0.77 9.90 -11.25
N GLU A 112 0.51 10.13 -10.93
CA GLU A 112 1.49 10.78 -11.80
C GLU A 112 2.88 10.20 -11.51
N LEU A 113 3.12 8.98 -11.97
CA LEU A 113 4.39 8.29 -11.73
C LEU A 113 5.51 8.89 -12.60
N PRO A 114 6.61 9.40 -12.00
CA PRO A 114 7.68 10.05 -12.73
C PRO A 114 8.64 9.05 -13.39
N PHE A 115 8.08 8.05 -14.07
CA PHE A 115 8.83 6.98 -14.73
C PHE A 115 8.34 6.80 -16.17
N GLU A 116 9.24 6.31 -17.02
CA GLU A 116 8.91 5.97 -18.41
C GLU A 116 7.99 4.76 -18.50
N ASP A 117 7.30 4.62 -19.63
CA ASP A 117 6.50 3.45 -19.94
C ASP A 117 7.37 2.18 -19.95
N ASN A 118 6.79 1.08 -19.51
CA ASN A 118 7.43 -0.25 -19.54
C ASN A 118 8.79 -0.31 -18.80
N SER A 119 8.91 0.39 -17.67
CA SER A 119 10.15 0.49 -16.89
C SER A 119 10.33 -0.60 -15.86
N PHE A 120 9.21 -1.23 -15.38
CA PHE A 120 9.23 -2.12 -14.23
C PHE A 120 8.79 -3.55 -14.57
N ASP A 121 9.49 -4.52 -13.99
CA ASP A 121 9.19 -5.95 -14.08
C ASP A 121 8.06 -6.38 -13.12
N GLY A 122 7.72 -5.51 -12.19
CA GLY A 122 6.60 -5.67 -11.26
C GLY A 122 6.37 -4.43 -10.43
N THR A 123 5.15 -4.24 -9.97
CA THR A 123 4.81 -3.18 -9.02
C THR A 123 4.06 -3.74 -7.82
N CYS A 124 4.16 -3.07 -6.68
CA CYS A 124 3.36 -3.40 -5.52
C CYS A 124 2.90 -2.15 -4.77
N SER A 125 1.84 -2.32 -3.99
CA SER A 125 1.34 -1.32 -3.05
C SER A 125 0.83 -2.02 -1.80
N LEU A 126 1.35 -1.64 -0.64
CA LEU A 126 1.02 -2.29 0.62
C LEU A 126 0.43 -1.29 1.61
N PHE A 127 -0.88 -1.40 1.85
CA PHE A 127 -1.65 -0.56 2.77
C PHE A 127 -1.65 0.93 2.43
N SER A 128 -1.42 1.28 1.15
CA SER A 128 -1.46 2.64 0.64
C SER A 128 -2.51 2.87 -0.46
N PHE A 129 -2.97 1.81 -1.14
CA PHE A 129 -3.92 1.91 -2.25
C PHE A 129 -5.24 2.61 -1.85
N ARG A 130 -5.74 2.36 -0.63
CA ARG A 130 -6.95 3.04 -0.13
C ARG A 130 -6.77 4.55 0.00
N ASP A 131 -5.54 4.99 0.18
CA ASP A 131 -5.16 6.37 0.44
C ASP A 131 -4.74 7.13 -0.83
N TRP A 132 -4.75 6.47 -2.02
CA TRP A 132 -4.51 7.13 -3.30
C TRP A 132 -5.62 8.14 -3.58
N TYR A 133 -5.23 9.31 -4.11
CA TYR A 133 -6.13 10.42 -4.42
C TYR A 133 -7.21 10.02 -5.44
N ASP A 134 -6.77 9.45 -6.57
CA ASP A 134 -7.61 8.84 -7.61
C ASP A 134 -7.08 7.44 -7.94
N LYS A 135 -7.80 6.43 -7.47
CA LYS A 135 -7.37 5.03 -7.60
C LYS A 135 -7.37 4.55 -9.06
N ARG A 136 -8.29 5.05 -9.87
CA ARG A 136 -8.37 4.69 -11.28
C ARG A 136 -7.21 5.29 -12.06
N ALA A 137 -6.92 6.58 -11.85
CA ALA A 137 -5.75 7.24 -12.45
C ALA A 137 -4.45 6.56 -12.00
N GLY A 138 -4.30 6.27 -10.70
CA GLY A 138 -3.13 5.58 -10.18
C GLY A 138 -2.93 4.19 -10.77
N LEU A 139 -4.00 3.39 -10.92
CA LEU A 139 -3.91 2.09 -11.61
C LEU A 139 -3.56 2.25 -13.10
N GLY A 140 -4.02 3.34 -13.76
CA GLY A 140 -3.62 3.70 -15.12
C GLY A 140 -2.14 3.99 -15.25
N GLU A 141 -1.55 4.69 -14.29
CA GLU A 141 -0.13 4.93 -14.24
C GLU A 141 0.67 3.66 -13.94
N VAL A 142 0.18 2.83 -12.99
CA VAL A 142 0.81 1.55 -12.68
C VAL A 142 0.86 0.64 -13.91
N ILE A 143 -0.22 0.50 -14.67
CA ILE A 143 -0.21 -0.32 -15.89
C ILE A 143 0.69 0.30 -16.98
N ARG A 144 0.78 1.63 -17.07
CA ARG A 144 1.67 2.33 -18.01
C ARG A 144 3.14 1.97 -17.76
N VAL A 145 3.60 2.08 -16.51
CA VAL A 145 5.00 1.85 -16.16
C VAL A 145 5.41 0.37 -16.10
N LEU A 146 4.46 -0.55 -15.98
CA LEU A 146 4.74 -1.99 -16.05
C LEU A 146 5.16 -2.40 -17.46
N LYS A 147 6.12 -3.30 -17.57
CA LYS A 147 6.45 -3.99 -18.82
C LYS A 147 5.30 -4.90 -19.27
N PRO A 148 5.12 -5.19 -20.57
CA PRO A 148 4.17 -6.18 -21.05
C PRO A 148 4.30 -7.52 -20.28
N GLY A 149 3.19 -8.13 -19.90
CA GLY A 149 3.14 -9.36 -19.09
C GLY A 149 3.51 -9.22 -17.61
N ALA A 150 4.08 -8.10 -17.20
CA ALA A 150 4.42 -7.84 -15.80
C ALA A 150 3.15 -7.64 -14.94
N LYS A 151 3.30 -7.81 -13.61
CA LYS A 151 2.15 -7.78 -12.72
C LYS A 151 2.24 -6.73 -11.62
N VAL A 152 1.07 -6.30 -11.19
CA VAL A 152 0.88 -5.55 -9.96
C VAL A 152 0.38 -6.48 -8.85
N VAL A 153 0.85 -6.24 -7.62
CA VAL A 153 0.36 -6.90 -6.40
C VAL A 153 0.01 -5.84 -5.37
N ILE A 154 -1.26 -5.78 -4.99
CA ILE A 154 -1.78 -4.80 -4.02
C ILE A 154 -2.29 -5.56 -2.80
N VAL A 155 -1.95 -5.12 -1.59
CA VAL A 155 -2.58 -5.58 -0.35
C VAL A 155 -3.14 -4.41 0.42
N ASP A 156 -4.42 -4.49 0.78
CA ASP A 156 -5.10 -3.45 1.56
C ASP A 156 -6.26 -4.07 2.38
N PRO A 157 -6.90 -3.35 3.33
CA PRO A 157 -7.99 -3.88 4.13
C PRO A 157 -9.11 -4.52 3.29
N ALA A 158 -9.59 -5.66 3.74
CA ALA A 158 -10.69 -6.36 3.08
C ALA A 158 -12.04 -5.76 3.43
N LYS A 159 -12.91 -5.65 2.43
CA LYS A 159 -14.33 -5.34 2.60
C LYS A 159 -15.15 -6.29 1.71
N ILE A 160 -15.39 -7.49 2.22
CA ILE A 160 -16.01 -8.58 1.43
C ILE A 160 -17.47 -8.27 1.12
N ASN A 161 -18.19 -7.73 2.11
CA ASN A 161 -19.59 -7.29 2.00
C ASN A 161 -19.90 -6.23 3.05
N ARG A 162 -21.14 -5.73 3.09
CA ARG A 162 -21.56 -4.68 4.04
C ARG A 162 -21.41 -5.07 5.50
N ILE A 163 -21.77 -6.31 5.85
CA ILE A 163 -21.65 -6.80 7.24
C ILE A 163 -20.20 -6.87 7.66
N HIS A 164 -19.35 -7.45 6.82
CA HIS A 164 -17.91 -7.50 7.04
C HIS A 164 -17.31 -6.09 7.17
N GLY A 165 -17.74 -5.15 6.33
CA GLY A 165 -17.34 -3.75 6.40
C GLY A 165 -17.70 -3.09 7.74
N VAL A 166 -18.89 -3.35 8.27
CA VAL A 166 -19.31 -2.82 9.59
C VAL A 166 -18.47 -3.42 10.72
N LEU A 167 -18.19 -4.72 10.69
CA LEU A 167 -17.36 -5.39 11.70
C LEU A 167 -15.91 -4.87 11.65
N GLY A 168 -15.34 -4.70 10.47
CA GLY A 168 -14.00 -4.12 10.29
C GLY A 168 -13.92 -2.66 10.77
N TRP A 169 -14.94 -1.86 10.45
CA TRP A 169 -15.04 -0.49 10.96
C TRP A 169 -15.12 -0.46 12.50
N LEU A 170 -15.94 -1.35 13.09
CA LEU A 170 -16.07 -1.43 14.54
C LEU A 170 -14.76 -1.84 15.20
N TRP A 171 -14.05 -2.82 14.61
CA TRP A 171 -12.71 -3.23 15.03
C TRP A 171 -11.74 -2.04 15.04
N MET A 172 -11.63 -1.31 13.92
CA MET A 172 -10.72 -0.17 13.81
C MET A 172 -11.11 0.96 14.75
N ARG A 173 -12.39 1.30 14.86
CA ARG A 173 -12.86 2.42 15.68
C ARG A 173 -12.71 2.15 17.18
N VAL A 174 -13.02 0.95 17.63
CA VAL A 174 -13.03 0.60 19.07
C VAL A 174 -11.65 0.13 19.50
N TRP A 175 -11.16 -0.97 18.93
CA TRP A 175 -9.96 -1.62 19.44
C TRP A 175 -8.68 -0.92 18.97
N VAL A 176 -8.54 -0.66 17.68
CA VAL A 176 -7.35 0.05 17.15
C VAL A 176 -7.34 1.48 17.66
N GLY A 177 -8.49 2.15 17.70
CA GLY A 177 -8.63 3.49 18.25
C GLY A 177 -8.28 3.59 19.73
N ALA A 178 -8.71 2.63 20.55
CA ALA A 178 -8.34 2.59 21.99
C ALA A 178 -6.83 2.36 22.16
N TYR A 179 -6.25 1.42 21.42
CA TYR A 179 -4.81 1.15 21.44
C TYR A 179 -3.99 2.34 20.98
N ALA A 180 -4.39 3.00 19.89
CA ALA A 180 -3.71 4.19 19.38
C ALA A 180 -3.72 5.35 20.39
N ARG A 181 -4.83 5.54 21.13
CA ARG A 181 -4.89 6.54 22.24
C ARG A 181 -3.87 6.27 23.32
N ILE A 182 -3.70 5.01 23.69
CA ILE A 182 -2.73 4.61 24.74
C ILE A 182 -1.30 4.85 24.23
N ILE A 183 -1.00 4.47 22.99
CA ILE A 183 0.35 4.56 22.42
C ILE A 183 0.75 5.99 22.08
N CYS A 184 -0.16 6.79 21.51
CA CYS A 184 0.10 8.18 21.13
C CYS A 184 -0.07 9.14 22.33
N GLY A 185 -0.72 8.71 23.41
CA GLY A 185 -0.97 9.56 24.59
C GLY A 185 -1.96 10.72 24.36
N VAL A 186 -2.66 10.74 23.21
CA VAL A 186 -3.58 11.80 22.83
C VAL A 186 -4.95 11.27 22.39
N LYS A 187 -6.02 12.03 22.67
CA LYS A 187 -7.36 11.67 22.25
C LYS A 187 -7.55 11.77 20.75
N ASP A 188 -6.89 12.75 20.15
CA ASP A 188 -6.94 13.03 18.71
C ASP A 188 -5.71 12.44 18.04
N HIS A 189 -5.73 11.13 17.83
CA HIS A 189 -4.63 10.38 17.25
C HIS A 189 -4.81 10.24 15.72
N PRO A 190 -3.73 10.24 14.95
CA PRO A 190 -3.76 10.23 13.48
C PRO A 190 -4.54 9.05 12.87
N TRP A 191 -4.60 7.92 13.58
CA TRP A 191 -5.33 6.70 13.16
C TRP A 191 -6.84 6.84 13.01
N LYS A 192 -7.43 7.98 13.37
CA LYS A 192 -8.84 8.27 13.04
C LYS A 192 -9.08 8.28 11.53
N TRP A 193 -8.08 8.69 10.76
CA TRP A 193 -8.14 8.71 9.31
C TRP A 193 -8.25 7.31 8.71
N LEU A 194 -7.61 6.30 9.30
CA LEU A 194 -7.77 4.91 8.88
C LEU A 194 -9.24 4.48 8.91
N THR A 195 -10.01 4.93 9.89
CA THR A 195 -11.45 4.65 9.97
C THR A 195 -12.23 5.41 8.91
N LYS A 196 -11.83 6.65 8.60
CA LYS A 196 -12.48 7.52 7.59
C LYS A 196 -12.26 6.93 6.19
N THR A 197 -11.01 6.63 5.82
CA THR A 197 -10.69 6.05 4.50
C THR A 197 -11.27 4.64 4.34
N TYR A 198 -11.34 3.84 5.40
CA TYR A 198 -11.99 2.53 5.33
C TYR A 198 -13.50 2.62 5.04
N VAL A 199 -14.22 3.62 5.56
CA VAL A 199 -15.66 3.78 5.29
C VAL A 199 -15.92 4.03 3.81
N THR A 200 -15.13 4.87 3.16
CA THR A 200 -15.24 5.20 1.74
C THR A 200 -14.64 4.13 0.83
N PHE A 201 -13.75 3.28 1.34
CA PHE A 201 -13.12 2.20 0.57
C PHE A 201 -14.15 1.21 0.03
N GLY A 202 -13.99 0.81 -1.23
CA GLY A 202 -14.86 -0.13 -1.93
C GLY A 202 -14.75 -1.56 -1.42
N THR A 203 -15.55 -2.45 -1.99
CA THR A 203 -15.45 -3.89 -1.70
C THR A 203 -14.30 -4.52 -2.48
N THR A 204 -13.87 -5.71 -2.04
CA THR A 204 -12.89 -6.53 -2.77
C THR A 204 -13.23 -6.68 -4.24
N ARG A 205 -14.54 -6.85 -4.57
CA ARG A 205 -15.02 -7.03 -5.96
C ARG A 205 -15.02 -5.74 -6.77
N ASP A 206 -15.24 -4.58 -6.11
CA ASP A 206 -15.22 -3.29 -6.80
C ASP A 206 -13.83 -3.02 -7.38
N TYR A 207 -12.77 -3.35 -6.64
CA TYR A 207 -11.40 -3.18 -7.12
C TYR A 207 -10.96 -4.23 -8.15
N VAL A 208 -11.50 -5.45 -8.11
CA VAL A 208 -11.31 -6.40 -9.23
C VAL A 208 -11.84 -5.79 -10.52
N ARG A 209 -13.08 -5.28 -10.51
CA ARG A 209 -13.67 -4.62 -11.68
C ARG A 209 -12.89 -3.39 -12.13
N MET A 210 -12.48 -2.54 -11.17
CA MET A 210 -11.69 -1.35 -11.49
C MET A 210 -10.37 -1.70 -12.19
N MET A 211 -9.67 -2.73 -11.74
CA MET A 211 -8.43 -3.21 -12.38
C MET A 211 -8.71 -3.75 -13.79
N GLU A 212 -9.78 -4.54 -13.97
CA GLU A 212 -10.23 -5.02 -15.29
C GLU A 212 -10.58 -3.87 -16.23
N ASP A 213 -11.34 -2.87 -15.73
CA ASP A 213 -11.75 -1.68 -16.50
C ASP A 213 -10.54 -0.80 -16.93
N VAL A 214 -9.47 -0.76 -16.13
CA VAL A 214 -8.24 -0.04 -16.45
C VAL A 214 -7.39 -0.80 -17.49
N GLY A 215 -7.65 -2.09 -17.69
CA GLY A 215 -7.00 -2.91 -18.71
C GLY A 215 -6.05 -3.97 -18.17
N PHE A 216 -6.06 -4.25 -16.86
CA PHE A 216 -5.35 -5.42 -16.34
C PHE A 216 -6.06 -6.70 -16.73
N GLU A 217 -5.28 -7.70 -17.10
CA GLU A 217 -5.75 -9.07 -17.38
C GLU A 217 -5.45 -10.01 -16.20
N ASN A 218 -6.13 -11.17 -16.18
CA ASN A 218 -5.96 -12.21 -15.17
C ASN A 218 -6.08 -11.66 -13.73
N VAL A 219 -7.02 -10.72 -13.56
CA VAL A 219 -7.25 -10.09 -12.26
C VAL A 219 -7.80 -11.11 -11.25
N SER A 220 -7.16 -11.19 -10.11
CA SER A 220 -7.59 -12.06 -9.01
C SER A 220 -7.55 -11.32 -7.68
N ALA A 221 -8.37 -11.79 -6.74
CA ALA A 221 -8.41 -11.24 -5.39
C ALA A 221 -8.49 -12.37 -4.36
N LYS A 222 -7.59 -12.36 -3.39
CA LYS A 222 -7.54 -13.32 -2.31
C LYS A 222 -7.68 -12.63 -0.96
N VAL A 223 -8.80 -12.86 -0.28
CA VAL A 223 -8.96 -12.45 1.11
C VAL A 223 -8.05 -13.32 1.98
N VAL A 224 -7.20 -12.68 2.78
CA VAL A 224 -6.23 -13.38 3.62
C VAL A 224 -6.69 -13.44 5.08
N PHE A 225 -6.26 -14.52 5.77
CA PHE A 225 -6.61 -14.76 7.17
C PHE A 225 -6.15 -13.60 8.07
N PRO A 226 -6.98 -13.17 9.04
CA PRO A 226 -8.30 -13.68 9.44
C PRO A 226 -9.49 -13.04 8.67
N GLY A 227 -9.31 -12.54 7.48
CA GLY A 227 -10.33 -11.86 6.67
C GLY A 227 -10.21 -10.34 6.70
N MET A 228 -9.11 -9.81 7.22
CA MET A 228 -8.91 -8.37 7.43
C MET A 228 -8.26 -7.66 6.24
N ALA A 229 -7.60 -8.40 5.34
CA ALA A 229 -6.98 -7.84 4.16
C ALA A 229 -7.29 -8.68 2.91
N THR A 230 -7.20 -8.04 1.75
CA THR A 230 -7.26 -8.67 0.45
C THR A 230 -5.94 -8.42 -0.28
N ILE A 231 -5.45 -9.43 -0.98
CA ILE A 231 -4.38 -9.30 -1.97
C ILE A 231 -5.04 -9.34 -3.34
N TRP A 232 -4.86 -8.28 -4.12
CA TRP A 232 -5.25 -8.20 -5.53
C TRP A 232 -4.01 -8.38 -6.40
N GLU A 233 -4.16 -9.09 -7.48
CA GLU A 233 -3.14 -9.27 -8.52
C GLU A 233 -3.77 -9.00 -9.87
N GLY A 234 -3.01 -8.38 -10.78
CA GLY A 234 -3.39 -8.18 -12.17
C GLY A 234 -2.14 -8.15 -13.04
N ARG A 235 -2.26 -8.47 -14.31
CA ARG A 235 -1.15 -8.42 -15.28
C ARG A 235 -1.41 -7.36 -16.33
N LYS A 236 -0.36 -6.67 -16.74
CA LYS A 236 -0.42 -5.87 -17.97
C LYS A 236 -0.51 -6.82 -19.16
N PRO A 237 -1.38 -6.56 -20.16
CA PRO A 237 -1.39 -7.32 -21.41
C PRO A 237 0.00 -7.45 -22.05
N GLU A 238 0.22 -8.52 -22.80
CA GLU A 238 1.52 -8.74 -23.51
C GLU A 238 1.66 -7.91 -24.77
N SER A 239 0.54 -7.34 -25.26
CA SER A 239 0.49 -6.56 -26.50
C SER A 239 -0.50 -5.41 -26.37
#